data_e5edd6aeff7e41694be6308ed85bbc6f
#
_entry.id   e5edd6aeff7e41694be6308ed85bbc6f
#
_cell.length_a   1.000
_cell.length_b   1.000
_cell.length_c   1.000
_cell.angle_alpha   90.00
_cell.angle_beta   90.00
_cell.angle_gamma   90.00
#
_symmetry.space_group_name_H-M   'P 1'
#
loop_
_entity.id
_entity.type
_entity.pdbx_description
1 polymer ?
#
loop_
_entity_poly.entity_id
_entity_poly.type
_entity_poly.pdbx_seq_one_letter_code
_entity_poly.pdbx_strand_id
1 'polypeptide(L)'
;MESLPLLSMQRTIALCAGLFLTAPNPSPGQDVEKISPDLRREFKLAGFYQQVVLLEGFPIVASGKVSPYALREAAWIVQSMLGKRPDLLRQLGKSKARLAVMGVSEVTLDVPEHSDLRPPERWNRSRGLGATWHRPAVSCAEENMLCCPGDPYPTENILVHEIAHAVHLMAINVLDKTFDRRLKAAYRESLAEGRWKGTYAAGHYHEYWAEAVQCWFNTNRENDKIHNHVNTRKELKRYDPVAARFCEEVFGDNDWVYVRPDDTSRAGKGQLRGLDRSKLPEFEWRK
;
A
#
# COMPACT_ATOMS: atom_id res chain seq x y z
N MET A 1 40.32 1.57 -70.18
CA MET A 1 41.05 1.17 -69.00
C MET A 1 40.80 2.26 -67.93
N GLU A 2 39.73 2.14 -67.18
CA GLU A 2 39.43 3.06 -66.05
C GLU A 2 39.14 2.21 -64.83
N SER A 3 39.91 2.45 -63.80
CA SER A 3 39.87 1.75 -62.55
C SER A 3 38.79 2.35 -61.62
N LEU A 4 37.85 1.53 -61.12
CA LEU A 4 36.88 1.87 -60.14
C LEU A 4 37.50 1.79 -58.75
N PRO A 5 37.16 2.71 -57.79
CA PRO A 5 37.64 2.66 -56.38
C PRO A 5 36.76 1.78 -55.51
N LEU A 6 37.41 1.03 -54.61
CA LEU A 6 36.83 0.24 -53.52
C LEU A 6 36.19 1.15 -52.46
N LEU A 7 34.88 0.97 -52.26
CA LEU A 7 34.14 1.56 -51.11
C LEU A 7 34.39 0.73 -49.85
N SER A 8 35.04 1.34 -48.87
CA SER A 8 35.20 0.78 -47.51
C SER A 8 33.89 0.90 -46.71
N MET A 9 33.30 -0.23 -46.33
CA MET A 9 32.16 -0.32 -45.44
C MET A 9 32.63 -0.14 -44.00
N GLN A 10 32.47 1.05 -43.45
CA GLN A 10 32.62 1.28 -42.02
C GLN A 10 31.39 0.71 -41.31
N ARG A 11 31.59 -0.32 -40.47
CA ARG A 11 30.59 -0.86 -39.56
C ARG A 11 30.46 0.08 -38.36
N THR A 12 29.34 0.79 -38.26
CA THR A 12 28.97 1.56 -37.10
C THR A 12 28.45 0.59 -36.04
N ILE A 13 29.21 0.40 -34.96
CA ILE A 13 28.78 -0.33 -33.77
C ILE A 13 27.91 0.63 -32.98
N ALA A 14 26.60 0.41 -32.99
CA ALA A 14 25.67 1.10 -32.08
C ALA A 14 25.83 0.56 -30.67
N LEU A 15 26.40 1.39 -29.80
CA LEU A 15 26.49 1.13 -28.36
C LEU A 15 25.12 1.36 -27.77
N CYS A 16 24.35 0.30 -27.51
CA CYS A 16 23.14 0.39 -26.70
C CYS A 16 23.53 0.67 -25.26
N ALA A 17 23.50 1.94 -24.86
CA ALA A 17 23.56 2.35 -23.48
C ALA A 17 22.25 1.93 -22.80
N GLY A 18 22.28 0.84 -22.05
CA GLY A 18 21.17 0.43 -21.19
C GLY A 18 20.95 1.51 -20.14
N LEU A 19 19.83 2.22 -20.21
CA LEU A 19 19.35 3.05 -19.11
C LEU A 19 19.01 2.10 -17.95
N PHE A 20 19.91 1.97 -16.99
CA PHE A 20 19.56 1.49 -15.67
C PHE A 20 18.67 2.56 -15.04
N LEU A 21 17.36 2.34 -15.07
CA LEU A 21 16.40 3.09 -14.24
C LEU A 21 16.76 2.82 -12.78
N THR A 22 17.54 3.72 -12.20
CA THR A 22 17.76 3.73 -10.76
C THR A 22 16.42 4.00 -10.10
N ALA A 23 15.99 3.09 -9.21
CA ALA A 23 14.87 3.34 -8.32
C ALA A 23 15.06 4.73 -7.68
N PRO A 24 14.00 5.55 -7.56
CA PRO A 24 14.13 6.87 -6.98
C PRO A 24 14.77 6.74 -5.60
N ASN A 25 15.85 7.50 -5.37
CA ASN A 25 16.41 7.65 -4.03
C ASN A 25 15.28 8.10 -3.10
N PRO A 26 15.23 7.63 -1.83
CA PRO A 26 14.24 8.10 -0.88
C PRO A 26 14.30 9.62 -0.85
N SER A 27 13.16 10.26 -1.13
CA SER A 27 13.06 11.72 -1.08
C SER A 27 13.43 12.22 0.32
N PRO A 28 14.13 13.37 0.45
CA PRO A 28 14.29 14.03 1.74
C PRO A 28 12.90 14.29 2.33
N GLY A 29 12.59 13.73 3.50
CA GLY A 29 11.28 13.88 4.15
C GLY A 29 10.66 12.60 4.69
N GLN A 30 11.34 11.45 4.56
CA GLN A 30 10.91 10.17 5.16
C GLN A 30 11.55 9.91 6.54
N ASP A 31 12.10 10.94 7.18
CA ASP A 31 12.60 10.80 8.55
C ASP A 31 11.42 10.68 9.52
N VAL A 32 11.60 9.78 10.48
CA VAL A 32 10.63 9.58 11.55
C VAL A 32 10.86 10.67 12.59
N GLU A 33 9.85 11.51 12.80
CA GLU A 33 9.90 12.64 13.68
C GLU A 33 8.99 12.49 14.90
N LYS A 34 9.16 13.34 15.90
CA LYS A 34 8.19 13.52 16.98
C LYS A 34 7.01 14.36 16.46
N ILE A 35 5.79 14.01 16.86
CA ILE A 35 4.60 14.74 16.47
C ILE A 35 4.62 16.15 17.07
N SER A 36 4.61 17.17 16.21
CA SER A 36 4.53 18.57 16.65
C SER A 36 3.18 18.89 17.30
N PRO A 37 3.11 19.88 18.22
CA PRO A 37 1.84 20.33 18.80
C PRO A 37 0.82 20.79 17.75
N ASP A 38 1.29 21.41 16.65
CA ASP A 38 0.42 21.88 15.58
C ASP A 38 -0.20 20.72 14.79
N LEU A 39 0.59 19.75 14.38
CA LEU A 39 0.09 18.55 13.71
C LEU A 39 -0.89 17.78 14.59
N ARG A 40 -0.57 17.67 15.89
CA ARG A 40 -1.45 17.04 16.86
C ARG A 40 -2.81 17.73 16.95
N ARG A 41 -2.84 19.05 16.99
CA ARG A 41 -4.10 19.83 16.99
C ARG A 41 -4.84 19.69 15.66
N GLU A 42 -4.13 19.84 14.55
CA GLU A 42 -4.71 19.79 13.22
C GLU A 42 -5.43 18.48 12.92
N PHE A 43 -4.82 17.34 13.27
CA PHE A 43 -5.37 16.01 13.04
C PHE A 43 -6.09 15.43 14.27
N LYS A 44 -6.17 16.17 15.38
CA LYS A 44 -6.75 15.69 16.67
C LYS A 44 -6.13 14.37 17.12
N LEU A 45 -4.80 14.24 16.97
CA LEU A 45 -4.09 13.01 17.31
C LEU A 45 -4.04 12.82 18.82
N ALA A 46 -4.46 11.63 19.29
CA ALA A 46 -4.38 11.24 20.68
C ALA A 46 -2.92 11.17 21.17
N GLY A 47 -2.73 11.25 22.50
CA GLY A 47 -1.42 11.11 23.14
C GLY A 47 -0.73 9.77 22.92
N PHE A 48 -1.47 8.76 22.48
CA PHE A 48 -0.97 7.46 22.03
C PHE A 48 0.09 7.59 20.95
N TYR A 49 -0.14 8.45 19.96
CA TYR A 49 0.80 8.66 18.86
C TYR A 49 1.97 9.52 19.28
N GLN A 50 3.20 9.05 19.01
CA GLN A 50 4.43 9.72 19.38
C GLN A 50 5.39 9.94 18.21
N GLN A 51 5.23 9.16 17.14
CA GLN A 51 6.06 9.19 15.95
C GLN A 51 5.23 9.56 14.72
N VAL A 52 5.86 10.23 13.76
CA VAL A 52 5.22 10.58 12.47
C VAL A 52 6.22 10.59 11.32
N VAL A 53 5.73 10.20 10.14
CA VAL A 53 6.27 10.56 8.82
C VAL A 53 5.17 11.31 8.08
N LEU A 54 5.48 12.43 7.45
CA LEU A 54 4.50 13.25 6.74
C LEU A 54 4.72 13.14 5.22
N LEU A 55 3.71 12.69 4.48
CA LEU A 55 3.71 12.60 3.01
C LEU A 55 2.68 13.56 2.42
N GLU A 56 3.11 14.64 1.76
CA GLU A 56 2.19 15.61 1.11
C GLU A 56 1.02 16.05 2.02
N GLY A 57 1.26 16.16 3.33
CA GLY A 57 0.24 16.48 4.33
C GLY A 57 -0.60 15.29 4.82
N PHE A 58 -0.33 14.07 4.37
CA PHE A 58 -0.91 12.84 4.91
C PHE A 58 0.01 12.26 5.99
N PRO A 59 -0.41 12.19 7.27
CA PRO A 59 0.43 11.71 8.35
C PRO A 59 0.37 10.18 8.49
N ILE A 60 1.54 9.57 8.60
CA ILE A 60 1.76 8.18 9.01
C ILE A 60 2.25 8.24 10.44
N VAL A 61 1.48 7.72 11.38
CA VAL A 61 1.68 7.88 12.83
C VAL A 61 1.80 6.55 13.53
N ALA A 62 2.48 6.54 14.67
CA ALA A 62 2.60 5.35 15.52
C ALA A 62 2.82 5.73 16.99
N SER A 63 2.62 4.75 17.88
CA SER A 63 3.08 4.82 19.26
C SER A 63 4.61 4.78 19.34
N GLY A 64 5.17 5.05 20.52
CA GLY A 64 6.62 4.93 20.75
C GLY A 64 7.14 3.48 20.76
N LYS A 65 6.26 2.47 20.65
CA LYS A 65 6.62 1.04 20.63
C LYS A 65 6.99 0.53 19.24
N VAL A 66 6.51 1.21 18.20
CA VAL A 66 6.69 0.80 16.81
C VAL A 66 8.10 1.12 16.33
N SER A 67 8.69 0.20 15.59
CA SER A 67 9.98 0.41 14.95
C SER A 67 9.92 1.58 13.95
N PRO A 68 10.87 2.52 13.97
CA PRO A 68 10.98 3.56 12.95
C PRO A 68 11.08 2.99 11.52
N TYR A 69 11.59 1.79 11.37
CA TYR A 69 11.66 1.12 10.07
C TYR A 69 10.27 0.76 9.52
N ALA A 70 9.31 0.42 10.38
CA ALA A 70 7.94 0.16 9.95
C ALA A 70 7.25 1.42 9.41
N LEU A 71 7.46 2.59 10.04
CA LEU A 71 6.94 3.86 9.53
C LEU A 71 7.59 4.23 8.20
N ARG A 72 8.91 4.05 8.07
CA ARG A 72 9.63 4.32 6.81
C ARG A 72 9.16 3.38 5.70
N GLU A 73 8.95 2.09 6.00
CA GLU A 73 8.44 1.13 5.03
C GLU A 73 7.01 1.48 4.60
N ALA A 74 6.13 1.82 5.55
CA ALA A 74 4.78 2.27 5.27
C ALA A 74 4.78 3.53 4.38
N ALA A 75 5.62 4.51 4.70
CA ALA A 75 5.77 5.72 3.90
C ALA A 75 6.28 5.41 2.48
N TRP A 76 7.25 4.51 2.35
CA TRP A 76 7.76 4.09 1.06
C TRP A 76 6.70 3.36 0.21
N ILE A 77 5.90 2.47 0.81
CA ILE A 77 4.79 1.79 0.11
C ILE A 77 3.77 2.81 -0.38
N VAL A 78 3.28 3.69 0.51
CA VAL A 78 2.29 4.72 0.15
C VAL A 78 2.82 5.67 -0.93
N GLN A 79 4.08 6.10 -0.83
CA GLN A 79 4.74 6.92 -1.84
C GLN A 79 4.91 6.18 -3.16
N SER A 80 5.22 4.88 -3.14
CA SER A 80 5.35 4.06 -4.35
C SER A 80 4.00 3.85 -5.04
N MET A 81 2.92 3.69 -4.29
CA MET A 81 1.56 3.58 -4.83
C MET A 81 1.06 4.91 -5.41
N LEU A 82 1.25 6.01 -4.69
CA LEU A 82 0.57 7.29 -4.94
C LEU A 82 1.50 8.42 -5.40
N GLY A 83 2.80 8.16 -5.61
CA GLY A 83 3.77 9.20 -5.95
C GLY A 83 3.49 9.93 -7.27
N LYS A 84 2.80 9.28 -8.22
CA LYS A 84 2.30 9.91 -9.44
C LYS A 84 0.95 10.62 -9.27
N ARG A 85 0.34 10.52 -8.07
CA ARG A 85 -0.95 11.10 -7.70
C ARG A 85 -0.85 11.88 -6.36
N PRO A 86 0.03 12.91 -6.29
CA PRO A 86 0.15 13.72 -5.08
C PRO A 86 -1.16 14.46 -4.71
N ASP A 87 -2.07 14.63 -5.67
CA ASP A 87 -3.42 15.15 -5.43
C ASP A 87 -4.23 14.24 -4.49
N LEU A 88 -4.11 12.91 -4.61
CA LEU A 88 -4.78 11.95 -3.72
C LEU A 88 -4.17 11.99 -2.31
N LEU A 89 -2.84 12.05 -2.18
CA LEU A 89 -2.17 12.20 -0.88
C LEU A 89 -2.61 13.48 -0.17
N ARG A 90 -2.56 14.61 -0.87
CA ARG A 90 -3.04 15.90 -0.32
C ARG A 90 -4.51 15.86 0.05
N GLN A 91 -5.34 15.15 -0.74
CA GLN A 91 -6.77 15.02 -0.42
C GLN A 91 -6.98 14.16 0.82
N LEU A 92 -6.24 13.05 1.00
CA LEU A 92 -6.28 12.27 2.24
C LEU A 92 -5.96 13.14 3.47
N GLY A 93 -4.90 13.96 3.40
CA GLY A 93 -4.55 14.91 4.46
C GLY A 93 -5.66 15.94 4.72
N LYS A 94 -6.25 16.53 3.67
CA LYS A 94 -7.39 17.46 3.79
C LYS A 94 -8.62 16.79 4.42
N SER A 95 -8.86 15.53 4.11
CA SER A 95 -9.93 14.73 4.71
C SER A 95 -9.61 14.28 6.14
N LYS A 96 -8.46 14.71 6.70
CA LYS A 96 -7.97 14.36 8.04
C LYS A 96 -7.73 12.86 8.23
N ALA A 97 -7.56 12.13 7.14
CA ALA A 97 -7.12 10.74 7.21
C ALA A 97 -5.67 10.65 7.71
N ARG A 98 -5.36 9.56 8.40
CA ARG A 98 -4.02 9.20 8.85
C ARG A 98 -3.81 7.70 8.67
N LEU A 99 -2.56 7.29 8.57
CA LEU A 99 -2.17 5.89 8.66
C LEU A 99 -1.59 5.65 10.07
N ALA A 100 -2.20 4.75 10.82
CA ALA A 100 -1.74 4.31 12.14
C ALA A 100 -1.01 2.96 12.01
N VAL A 101 0.30 2.94 12.21
CA VAL A 101 1.07 1.70 12.28
C VAL A 101 1.01 1.16 13.70
N MET A 102 0.54 -0.07 13.86
CA MET A 102 0.47 -0.78 15.15
C MET A 102 1.76 -1.54 15.39
N GLY A 103 2.26 -1.53 16.62
CA GLY A 103 3.36 -2.40 17.03
C GLY A 103 2.94 -3.87 17.11
N VAL A 104 3.91 -4.77 17.08
CA VAL A 104 3.70 -6.24 17.19
C VAL A 104 2.88 -6.59 18.44
N SER A 105 3.11 -5.90 19.56
CA SER A 105 2.39 -6.13 20.82
C SER A 105 1.07 -5.36 20.97
N GLU A 106 0.72 -4.54 19.99
CA GLU A 106 -0.50 -3.75 19.97
C GLU A 106 -1.61 -4.47 19.20
N VAL A 107 -2.85 -4.20 19.54
CA VAL A 107 -4.04 -4.71 18.86
C VAL A 107 -4.85 -3.57 18.27
N THR A 108 -5.77 -3.88 17.39
CA THR A 108 -6.60 -2.89 16.69
C THR A 108 -7.30 -1.91 17.65
N LEU A 109 -7.78 -2.38 18.81
CA LEU A 109 -8.45 -1.51 19.77
C LEU A 109 -7.51 -0.61 20.59
N ASP A 110 -6.19 -0.80 20.49
CA ASP A 110 -5.22 0.13 21.07
C ASP A 110 -5.10 1.41 20.20
N VAL A 111 -5.47 1.34 18.90
CA VAL A 111 -5.56 2.51 18.02
C VAL A 111 -6.73 3.38 18.45
N PRO A 112 -6.50 4.65 18.81
CA PRO A 112 -7.54 5.51 19.40
C PRO A 112 -8.82 5.61 18.56
N GLU A 113 -8.71 5.67 17.25
CA GLU A 113 -9.85 5.77 16.33
C GLU A 113 -10.65 4.46 16.22
N HIS A 114 -10.12 3.35 16.70
CA HIS A 114 -10.74 2.03 16.66
C HIS A 114 -11.16 1.52 18.05
N SER A 115 -10.85 2.25 19.10
CA SER A 115 -11.03 1.81 20.51
C SER A 115 -12.46 1.51 20.91
N ASP A 116 -13.45 2.02 20.19
CA ASP A 116 -14.88 1.82 20.40
C ASP A 116 -15.48 0.64 19.60
N LEU A 117 -14.71 -0.04 18.77
CA LEU A 117 -15.19 -1.18 17.99
C LEU A 117 -15.60 -2.36 18.88
N ARG A 118 -16.71 -3.01 18.53
CA ARG A 118 -17.26 -4.14 19.29
C ARG A 118 -17.71 -5.28 18.35
N PRO A 119 -17.62 -6.53 18.71
CA PRO A 119 -17.02 -7.04 19.96
C PRO A 119 -15.47 -7.06 19.88
N PRO A 120 -14.77 -6.86 21.02
CA PRO A 120 -13.29 -6.79 21.05
C PRO A 120 -12.60 -8.01 20.46
N GLU A 121 -13.11 -9.20 20.72
CA GLU A 121 -12.52 -10.48 20.30
C GLU A 121 -12.38 -10.57 18.75
N ARG A 122 -13.35 -10.01 18.03
CA ARG A 122 -13.32 -9.94 16.57
C ARG A 122 -12.25 -8.97 16.09
N TRP A 123 -12.27 -7.74 16.62
CA TRP A 123 -11.46 -6.66 16.10
C TRP A 123 -9.98 -6.76 16.51
N ASN A 124 -9.70 -7.30 17.71
CA ASN A 124 -8.32 -7.55 18.13
C ASN A 124 -7.60 -8.63 17.32
N ARG A 125 -8.33 -9.37 16.49
CA ARG A 125 -7.74 -10.31 15.52
C ARG A 125 -7.57 -9.72 14.12
N SER A 126 -7.94 -8.46 13.90
CA SER A 126 -7.62 -7.73 12.67
C SER A 126 -6.25 -7.10 12.79
N ARG A 127 -5.44 -7.16 11.73
CA ARG A 127 -4.12 -6.50 11.67
C ARG A 127 -4.11 -5.31 10.71
N GLY A 128 -5.29 -4.91 10.21
CA GLY A 128 -5.53 -3.72 9.43
C GLY A 128 -7.00 -3.35 9.39
N LEU A 129 -7.30 -2.08 9.17
CA LEU A 129 -8.63 -1.53 8.90
C LEU A 129 -8.52 -0.30 8.01
N GLY A 130 -9.43 -0.18 7.04
CA GLY A 130 -9.57 1.00 6.21
C GLY A 130 -10.15 2.19 6.97
N ALA A 131 -9.77 3.40 6.56
CA ALA A 131 -10.32 4.62 7.12
C ALA A 131 -11.76 4.88 6.64
N THR A 132 -12.55 5.49 7.51
CA THR A 132 -13.88 6.03 7.20
C THR A 132 -13.99 7.46 7.70
N TRP A 133 -15.02 8.19 7.28
CA TRP A 133 -15.28 9.56 7.78
C TRP A 133 -15.49 9.63 9.28
N HIS A 134 -16.04 8.58 9.87
CA HIS A 134 -16.24 8.48 11.31
C HIS A 134 -14.96 8.04 12.06
N ARG A 135 -14.14 7.18 11.43
CA ARG A 135 -12.86 6.70 11.95
C ARG A 135 -11.78 6.97 10.90
N PRO A 136 -11.20 8.18 10.87
CA PRO A 136 -10.31 8.61 9.79
C PRO A 136 -8.89 8.04 9.93
N ALA A 137 -8.75 6.83 10.44
CA ALA A 137 -7.49 6.11 10.55
C ALA A 137 -7.50 4.84 9.70
N VAL A 138 -6.59 4.76 8.74
CA VAL A 138 -6.13 3.48 8.22
C VAL A 138 -5.24 2.86 9.30
N SER A 139 -5.35 1.57 9.54
CA SER A 139 -4.36 0.88 10.39
C SER A 139 -3.73 -0.29 9.66
N CYS A 140 -2.49 -0.58 9.99
CA CYS A 140 -1.75 -1.77 9.60
C CYS A 140 -0.72 -2.08 10.68
N ALA A 141 -0.14 -3.27 10.66
CA ALA A 141 0.75 -3.71 11.71
C ALA A 141 2.20 -3.88 11.24
N GLU A 142 3.15 -3.59 12.13
CA GLU A 142 4.57 -3.58 11.79
C GLU A 142 5.10 -4.96 11.43
N GLU A 143 4.53 -6.05 11.98
CA GLU A 143 4.96 -7.39 11.60
C GLU A 143 4.72 -7.69 10.12
N ASN A 144 3.62 -7.18 9.53
CA ASN A 144 3.36 -7.31 8.10
C ASN A 144 4.25 -6.36 7.28
N MET A 145 4.48 -5.12 7.80
CA MET A 145 5.36 -4.15 7.15
C MET A 145 6.82 -4.60 7.09
N LEU A 146 7.31 -5.30 8.11
CA LEU A 146 8.71 -5.70 8.21
C LEU A 146 8.93 -7.20 7.97
N CYS A 147 7.87 -7.97 7.69
CA CYS A 147 7.91 -9.43 7.60
C CYS A 147 8.56 -10.04 8.85
N CYS A 148 8.03 -9.70 10.03
CA CYS A 148 8.50 -10.25 11.29
C CYS A 148 8.17 -11.75 11.40
N PRO A 149 8.93 -12.51 12.19
CA PRO A 149 8.54 -13.89 12.51
C PRO A 149 7.13 -13.92 13.11
N GLY A 150 6.34 -14.92 12.74
CA GLY A 150 4.96 -15.09 13.24
C GLY A 150 3.91 -14.20 12.59
N ASP A 151 4.25 -13.38 11.57
CA ASP A 151 3.27 -12.59 10.81
C ASP A 151 2.11 -13.49 10.36
N PRO A 152 0.85 -13.21 10.78
CA PRO A 152 -0.30 -14.03 10.41
C PRO A 152 -0.73 -13.87 8.94
N TYR A 153 -0.17 -12.90 8.22
CA TYR A 153 -0.49 -12.58 6.84
C TYR A 153 0.76 -12.51 5.94
N PRO A 154 1.62 -13.58 5.94
CA PRO A 154 2.96 -13.49 5.35
C PRO A 154 2.96 -13.42 3.82
N THR A 155 1.83 -13.67 3.17
CA THR A 155 1.71 -13.73 1.71
C THR A 155 0.92 -12.56 1.11
N GLU A 156 0.52 -11.59 1.95
CA GLU A 156 -0.13 -10.36 1.49
C GLU A 156 0.49 -9.11 2.13
N ASN A 157 0.22 -7.95 1.54
CA ASN A 157 0.52 -6.67 2.18
C ASN A 157 -0.79 -6.00 2.61
N ILE A 158 -1.06 -6.04 3.91
CA ILE A 158 -2.28 -5.47 4.51
C ILE A 158 -2.38 -3.95 4.26
N LEU A 159 -1.26 -3.22 4.31
CA LEU A 159 -1.29 -1.78 4.07
C LEU A 159 -1.83 -1.44 2.69
N VAL A 160 -1.46 -2.18 1.65
CA VAL A 160 -1.94 -1.94 0.28
C VAL A 160 -3.46 -2.08 0.20
N HIS A 161 -4.02 -3.07 0.89
CA HIS A 161 -5.47 -3.27 1.01
C HIS A 161 -6.16 -2.10 1.72
N GLU A 162 -5.69 -1.77 2.90
CA GLU A 162 -6.36 -0.78 3.76
C GLU A 162 -6.22 0.66 3.25
N ILE A 163 -5.08 0.99 2.65
CA ILE A 163 -4.91 2.31 2.02
C ILE A 163 -5.79 2.46 0.77
N ALA A 164 -6.07 1.35 0.04
CA ALA A 164 -6.98 1.38 -1.08
C ALA A 164 -8.40 1.80 -0.67
N HIS A 165 -8.90 1.32 0.49
CA HIS A 165 -10.16 1.79 1.04
C HIS A 165 -10.17 3.29 1.33
N ALA A 166 -9.11 3.80 1.98
CA ALA A 166 -9.00 5.23 2.29
C ALA A 166 -8.90 6.08 1.03
N VAL A 167 -8.11 5.66 0.05
CA VAL A 167 -7.96 6.32 -1.25
C VAL A 167 -9.32 6.41 -1.95
N HIS A 168 -10.10 5.32 -1.97
CA HIS A 168 -11.44 5.31 -2.53
C HIS A 168 -12.37 6.29 -1.79
N LEU A 169 -12.54 6.10 -0.48
CA LEU A 169 -13.59 6.76 0.29
C LEU A 169 -13.27 8.22 0.61
N MET A 170 -12.00 8.55 0.89
CA MET A 170 -11.61 9.84 1.46
C MET A 170 -10.78 10.71 0.49
N ALA A 171 -10.39 10.18 -0.67
CA ALA A 171 -9.72 10.95 -1.71
C ALA A 171 -10.52 10.93 -3.02
N ILE A 172 -10.63 9.78 -3.69
CA ILE A 172 -11.24 9.70 -5.02
C ILE A 172 -12.69 10.17 -4.99
N ASN A 173 -13.53 9.67 -4.09
CA ASN A 173 -14.94 10.04 -3.99
C ASN A 173 -15.16 11.53 -3.62
N VAL A 174 -14.13 12.22 -3.14
CA VAL A 174 -14.16 13.68 -2.94
C VAL A 174 -13.89 14.40 -4.26
N LEU A 175 -12.91 13.92 -5.03
CA LEU A 175 -12.43 14.53 -6.26
C LEU A 175 -13.28 14.15 -7.48
N ASP A 176 -13.77 12.92 -7.55
CA ASP A 176 -14.68 12.41 -8.60
C ASP A 176 -15.94 11.79 -7.99
N LYS A 177 -17.03 12.52 -8.03
CA LYS A 177 -18.34 12.09 -7.51
C LYS A 177 -18.98 10.93 -8.30
N THR A 178 -18.41 10.55 -9.42
CA THR A 178 -18.93 9.45 -10.27
C THR A 178 -18.25 8.13 -10.00
N PHE A 179 -17.05 8.14 -9.40
CA PHE A 179 -16.21 6.95 -9.23
C PHE A 179 -16.92 5.83 -8.46
N ASP A 180 -17.49 6.12 -7.30
CA ASP A 180 -18.20 5.14 -6.46
C ASP A 180 -19.36 4.45 -7.20
N ARG A 181 -20.14 5.22 -7.96
CA ARG A 181 -21.25 4.68 -8.78
C ARG A 181 -20.71 3.75 -9.88
N ARG A 182 -19.64 4.15 -10.57
CA ARG A 182 -19.01 3.35 -11.63
C ARG A 182 -18.40 2.07 -11.06
N LEU A 183 -17.73 2.14 -9.93
CA LEU A 183 -17.16 0.98 -9.24
C LEU A 183 -18.24 -0.02 -8.82
N LYS A 184 -19.36 0.46 -8.26
CA LYS A 184 -20.52 -0.38 -7.91
C LYS A 184 -21.11 -1.09 -9.13
N ALA A 185 -21.18 -0.41 -10.27
CA ALA A 185 -21.67 -1.01 -11.51
C ALA A 185 -20.71 -2.12 -12.00
N ALA A 186 -19.41 -1.83 -12.03
CA ALA A 186 -18.39 -2.79 -12.42
C ALA A 186 -18.38 -4.05 -11.51
N TYR A 187 -18.49 -3.85 -10.19
CA TYR A 187 -18.60 -4.95 -9.23
C TYR A 187 -19.80 -5.87 -9.55
N ARG A 188 -20.99 -5.29 -9.78
CA ARG A 188 -22.19 -6.07 -10.09
C ARG A 188 -22.05 -6.84 -11.41
N GLU A 189 -21.50 -6.22 -12.43
CA GLU A 189 -21.24 -6.83 -13.72
C GLU A 189 -20.24 -7.99 -13.58
N SER A 190 -19.14 -7.77 -12.88
CA SER A 190 -18.13 -8.79 -12.62
C SER A 190 -18.71 -10.03 -11.93
N LEU A 191 -19.56 -9.82 -10.91
CA LEU A 191 -20.24 -10.93 -10.22
C LEU A 191 -21.29 -11.63 -11.13
N ALA A 192 -22.03 -10.88 -11.95
CA ALA A 192 -23.00 -11.45 -12.88
C ALA A 192 -22.34 -12.35 -13.94
N GLU A 193 -21.09 -12.03 -14.32
CA GLU A 193 -20.27 -12.85 -15.20
C GLU A 193 -19.57 -14.03 -14.48
N GLY A 194 -19.83 -14.20 -13.19
CA GLY A 194 -19.29 -15.30 -12.37
C GLY A 194 -17.87 -15.07 -11.88
N ARG A 195 -17.28 -13.87 -12.09
CA ARG A 195 -15.96 -13.54 -11.53
C ARG A 195 -16.02 -13.39 -10.01
N TRP A 196 -14.92 -13.64 -9.35
CA TRP A 196 -14.73 -13.49 -7.90
C TRP A 196 -15.66 -14.35 -7.04
N LYS A 197 -16.44 -15.25 -7.63
CA LYS A 197 -17.39 -16.11 -6.91
C LYS A 197 -16.67 -16.90 -5.81
N GLY A 198 -17.18 -16.79 -4.58
CA GLY A 198 -16.63 -17.50 -3.42
C GLY A 198 -15.35 -16.85 -2.83
N THR A 199 -14.95 -15.68 -3.33
CA THR A 199 -13.78 -14.96 -2.80
C THR A 199 -14.18 -13.80 -1.90
N TYR A 200 -13.20 -13.26 -1.18
CA TYR A 200 -13.36 -12.08 -0.33
C TYR A 200 -13.79 -10.84 -1.13
N ALA A 201 -13.26 -10.68 -2.35
CA ALA A 201 -13.65 -9.63 -3.29
C ALA A 201 -15.14 -9.65 -3.62
N ALA A 202 -15.81 -10.81 -3.59
CA ALA A 202 -17.24 -10.91 -3.84
C ALA A 202 -18.12 -10.42 -2.69
N GLY A 203 -17.56 -10.20 -1.50
CA GLY A 203 -18.34 -9.85 -0.31
C GLY A 203 -18.93 -8.45 -0.35
N HIS A 204 -18.21 -7.49 -0.90
CA HIS A 204 -18.64 -6.10 -1.00
C HIS A 204 -17.82 -5.36 -2.06
N TYR A 205 -18.39 -4.33 -2.70
CA TYR A 205 -17.68 -3.58 -3.75
C TYR A 205 -16.44 -2.80 -3.24
N HIS A 206 -16.36 -2.51 -1.94
CA HIS A 206 -15.14 -1.96 -1.34
C HIS A 206 -14.03 -3.01 -1.29
N GLU A 207 -14.37 -4.26 -0.96
CA GLU A 207 -13.40 -5.36 -0.96
C GLU A 207 -12.98 -5.71 -2.38
N TYR A 208 -13.90 -5.71 -3.33
CA TYR A 208 -13.59 -5.86 -4.75
C TYR A 208 -12.54 -4.84 -5.23
N TRP A 209 -12.68 -3.58 -4.80
CA TRP A 209 -11.71 -2.55 -5.09
C TRP A 209 -10.35 -2.82 -4.42
N ALA A 210 -10.32 -3.10 -3.12
CA ALA A 210 -9.10 -3.30 -2.37
C ALA A 210 -8.33 -4.54 -2.83
N GLU A 211 -9.02 -5.64 -3.11
CA GLU A 211 -8.46 -6.86 -3.70
C GLU A 211 -7.89 -6.60 -5.12
N ALA A 212 -8.59 -5.84 -5.95
CA ALA A 212 -8.08 -5.44 -7.24
C ALA A 212 -6.80 -4.60 -7.13
N VAL A 213 -6.73 -3.68 -6.16
CA VAL A 213 -5.53 -2.88 -5.90
C VAL A 213 -4.38 -3.76 -5.38
N GLN A 214 -4.65 -4.74 -4.51
CA GLN A 214 -3.62 -5.70 -4.10
C GLN A 214 -3.09 -6.48 -5.30
N CYS A 215 -3.94 -6.99 -6.17
CA CYS A 215 -3.53 -7.64 -7.42
C CYS A 215 -2.74 -6.70 -8.33
N TRP A 216 -3.14 -5.42 -8.42
CA TRP A 216 -2.46 -4.42 -9.23
C TRP A 216 -1.00 -4.20 -8.82
N PHE A 217 -0.72 -4.29 -7.53
CA PHE A 217 0.63 -4.13 -6.96
C PHE A 217 1.30 -5.46 -6.60
N ASN A 218 0.75 -6.61 -7.01
CA ASN A 218 1.26 -7.96 -6.76
C ASN A 218 1.40 -8.28 -5.26
N THR A 219 0.39 -7.94 -4.47
CA THR A 219 0.41 -8.11 -3.00
C THR A 219 -0.74 -8.94 -2.46
N ASN A 220 -1.58 -9.50 -3.33
CA ASN A 220 -2.73 -10.29 -2.88
C ASN A 220 -2.32 -11.73 -2.57
N ARG A 221 -3.12 -12.39 -1.71
CA ARG A 221 -3.06 -13.84 -1.50
C ARG A 221 -3.65 -14.58 -2.69
N GLU A 222 -3.29 -15.83 -2.83
CA GLU A 222 -3.81 -16.69 -3.89
C GLU A 222 -4.17 -18.09 -3.38
N ASN A 223 -5.16 -18.72 -4.02
CA ASN A 223 -5.50 -20.13 -3.88
C ASN A 223 -5.71 -20.61 -2.43
N ASP A 224 -6.30 -19.77 -1.59
CA ASP A 224 -6.74 -20.14 -0.24
C ASP A 224 -8.29 -20.22 -0.15
N LYS A 225 -8.84 -20.20 1.08
CA LYS A 225 -10.29 -20.35 1.31
C LYS A 225 -11.13 -19.24 0.68
N ILE A 226 -10.57 -18.04 0.53
CA ILE A 226 -11.30 -16.81 0.16
C ILE A 226 -10.60 -16.02 -0.93
N HIS A 227 -9.50 -16.53 -1.48
CA HIS A 227 -8.80 -15.93 -2.62
C HIS A 227 -8.64 -16.97 -3.73
N ASN A 228 -8.84 -16.53 -4.97
CA ASN A 228 -8.61 -17.35 -6.15
C ASN A 228 -7.14 -17.25 -6.63
N HIS A 229 -6.88 -17.59 -7.89
CA HIS A 229 -5.55 -17.57 -8.49
C HIS A 229 -5.07 -16.16 -8.91
N VAL A 230 -5.89 -15.12 -8.72
CA VAL A 230 -5.58 -13.77 -9.22
C VAL A 230 -4.88 -12.99 -8.12
N ASN A 231 -3.56 -12.83 -8.24
CA ASN A 231 -2.76 -12.10 -7.27
C ASN A 231 -1.75 -11.11 -7.91
N THR A 232 -1.69 -11.06 -9.26
CA THR A 232 -0.80 -10.17 -9.99
C THR A 232 -1.56 -9.24 -10.93
N ARG A 233 -0.93 -8.10 -11.28
CA ARG A 233 -1.46 -7.16 -12.28
C ARG A 233 -1.76 -7.83 -13.61
N LYS A 234 -0.88 -8.75 -14.04
CA LYS A 234 -1.04 -9.47 -15.29
C LYS A 234 -2.28 -10.36 -15.28
N GLU A 235 -2.52 -11.03 -14.18
CA GLU A 235 -3.70 -11.88 -13.99
C GLU A 235 -4.96 -11.04 -13.86
N LEU A 236 -4.94 -9.96 -13.07
CA LEU A 236 -6.05 -9.03 -12.95
C LEU A 236 -6.49 -8.50 -14.32
N LYS A 237 -5.54 -8.05 -15.17
CA LYS A 237 -5.85 -7.57 -16.53
C LYS A 237 -6.52 -8.61 -17.41
N ARG A 238 -6.27 -9.90 -17.19
CA ARG A 238 -6.90 -11.00 -17.92
C ARG A 238 -8.25 -11.40 -17.34
N TYR A 239 -8.32 -11.47 -16.02
CA TYR A 239 -9.46 -12.00 -15.29
C TYR A 239 -10.59 -10.98 -15.17
N ASP A 240 -10.24 -9.76 -14.77
CA ASP A 240 -11.17 -8.64 -14.65
C ASP A 240 -10.60 -7.35 -15.25
N PRO A 241 -10.68 -7.20 -16.56
CA PRO A 241 -10.14 -6.02 -17.24
C PRO A 241 -10.83 -4.71 -16.84
N VAL A 242 -12.04 -4.78 -16.28
CA VAL A 242 -12.76 -3.59 -15.78
C VAL A 242 -12.13 -3.13 -14.46
N ALA A 243 -11.91 -4.04 -13.50
CA ALA A 243 -11.19 -3.73 -12.26
C ALA A 243 -9.79 -3.18 -12.55
N ALA A 244 -9.07 -3.81 -13.50
CA ALA A 244 -7.74 -3.34 -13.92
C ALA A 244 -7.77 -1.91 -14.46
N ARG A 245 -8.81 -1.52 -15.26
CA ARG A 245 -8.95 -0.13 -15.75
C ARG A 245 -9.18 0.87 -14.62
N PHE A 246 -9.93 0.52 -13.58
CA PHE A 246 -10.07 1.36 -12.39
C PHE A 246 -8.72 1.58 -11.68
N CYS A 247 -7.91 0.53 -11.55
CA CYS A 247 -6.57 0.66 -10.98
C CYS A 247 -5.68 1.55 -11.87
N GLU A 248 -5.73 1.39 -13.18
CA GLU A 248 -4.98 2.22 -14.14
C GLU A 248 -5.43 3.69 -14.11
N GLU A 249 -6.74 3.95 -14.01
CA GLU A 249 -7.30 5.30 -13.86
C GLU A 249 -6.78 5.99 -12.59
N VAL A 250 -6.70 5.25 -11.49
CA VAL A 250 -6.31 5.81 -10.18
C VAL A 250 -4.80 5.93 -10.02
N PHE A 251 -4.04 4.92 -10.41
CA PHE A 251 -2.59 4.86 -10.17
C PHE A 251 -1.75 5.22 -11.40
N GLY A 252 -2.39 5.38 -12.57
CA GLY A 252 -1.74 5.73 -13.82
C GLY A 252 -0.81 4.64 -14.34
N ASP A 253 0.22 5.07 -15.06
CA ASP A 253 1.29 4.24 -15.63
C ASP A 253 2.36 3.83 -14.58
N ASN A 254 1.95 3.67 -13.33
CA ASN A 254 2.84 3.29 -12.24
C ASN A 254 3.28 1.83 -12.38
N ASP A 255 4.53 1.59 -12.78
CA ASP A 255 5.09 0.24 -12.99
C ASP A 255 5.47 -0.45 -11.69
N TRP A 256 5.47 0.28 -10.57
CA TRP A 256 5.88 -0.28 -9.29
C TRP A 256 5.02 -1.50 -8.95
N VAL A 257 5.69 -2.55 -8.51
CA VAL A 257 5.10 -3.71 -7.86
C VAL A 257 5.81 -3.93 -6.54
N TYR A 258 5.08 -4.43 -5.58
CA TYR A 258 5.62 -4.68 -4.26
C TYR A 258 6.62 -5.83 -4.29
N VAL A 259 7.71 -5.64 -3.56
CA VAL A 259 8.68 -6.69 -3.23
C VAL A 259 8.82 -6.69 -1.70
N ARG A 260 8.80 -7.85 -1.09
CA ARG A 260 8.85 -8.00 0.38
C ARG A 260 10.14 -7.45 0.97
N PRO A 261 10.11 -6.88 2.21
CA PRO A 261 11.31 -6.37 2.91
C PRO A 261 12.38 -7.41 3.19
N ASP A 262 12.01 -8.68 3.25
CA ASP A 262 12.92 -9.81 3.48
C ASP A 262 13.52 -10.39 2.19
N ASP A 263 13.06 -9.94 1.02
CA ASP A 263 13.68 -10.30 -0.26
C ASP A 263 15.11 -9.75 -0.36
N THR A 264 16.03 -10.55 -0.88
CA THR A 264 17.46 -10.21 -1.00
C THR A 264 17.73 -8.97 -1.84
N SER A 265 16.82 -8.63 -2.78
CA SER A 265 16.92 -7.41 -3.58
C SER A 265 16.65 -6.14 -2.78
N ARG A 266 15.92 -6.24 -1.65
CA ARG A 266 15.49 -5.11 -0.80
C ARG A 266 16.09 -5.07 0.60
N ALA A 267 16.38 -6.23 1.17
CA ALA A 267 16.84 -6.36 2.56
C ALA A 267 18.05 -5.43 2.84
N GLY A 268 17.93 -4.60 3.87
CA GLY A 268 18.97 -3.65 4.27
C GLY A 268 19.24 -2.49 3.30
N LYS A 269 18.38 -2.26 2.31
CA LYS A 269 18.51 -1.18 1.31
C LYS A 269 17.45 -0.10 1.47
N GLY A 270 17.71 1.07 0.91
CA GLY A 270 16.76 2.19 0.93
C GLY A 270 16.33 2.55 2.35
N GLN A 271 15.02 2.62 2.57
CA GLN A 271 14.39 2.92 3.88
C GLN A 271 14.64 1.83 4.94
N LEU A 272 15.07 0.64 4.54
CA LEU A 272 15.42 -0.48 5.42
C LEU A 272 16.93 -0.54 5.74
N ARG A 273 17.71 0.45 5.32
CA ARG A 273 19.15 0.47 5.60
C ARG A 273 19.40 0.51 7.11
N GLY A 274 20.19 -0.45 7.60
CA GLY A 274 20.52 -0.60 9.02
C GLY A 274 19.50 -1.40 9.82
N LEU A 275 18.41 -1.90 9.20
CA LEU A 275 17.51 -2.84 9.86
C LEU A 275 18.23 -4.16 10.11
N ASP A 276 18.39 -4.50 11.38
CA ASP A 276 18.88 -5.82 11.80
C ASP A 276 17.70 -6.78 11.95
N ARG A 277 17.49 -7.61 10.93
CA ARG A 277 16.35 -8.55 10.89
C ARG A 277 16.40 -9.61 12.00
N SER A 278 17.57 -9.91 12.54
CA SER A 278 17.72 -10.88 13.65
C SER A 278 17.14 -10.37 14.97
N LYS A 279 16.88 -9.07 15.05
CA LYS A 279 16.31 -8.38 16.23
C LYS A 279 14.83 -8.03 16.05
N LEU A 280 14.21 -8.43 14.93
CA LEU A 280 12.78 -8.23 14.75
C LEU A 280 12.00 -9.02 15.81
N PRO A 281 10.98 -8.40 16.42
CA PRO A 281 10.14 -9.10 17.38
C PRO A 281 9.34 -10.20 16.68
N GLU A 282 9.08 -11.30 17.40
CA GLU A 282 8.13 -12.31 16.96
C GLU A 282 6.71 -11.87 17.29
N PHE A 283 5.80 -12.04 16.33
CA PHE A 283 4.39 -11.75 16.55
C PHE A 283 3.70 -12.93 17.23
N GLU A 284 2.96 -12.63 18.28
CA GLU A 284 2.03 -13.54 18.92
C GLU A 284 0.70 -12.84 19.19
N TRP A 285 -0.41 -13.59 19.01
CA TRP A 285 -1.72 -13.05 19.36
C TRP A 285 -1.81 -12.75 20.85
N ARG A 286 -2.18 -11.52 21.17
CA ARG A 286 -2.51 -11.14 22.55
C ARG A 286 -3.62 -12.07 23.10
N LYS A 287 -3.38 -12.68 24.24
CA LYS A 287 -4.32 -13.55 24.98
C LYS A 287 -5.45 -12.75 25.60
#